data_10aedbd07d35523812c8d542dc1d08df
#
_entry.id   10aedbd07d35523812c8d542dc1d08df
#
_cell.length_a   1.000
_cell.length_b   1.000
_cell.length_c   1.000
_cell.angle_alpha   90.00
_cell.angle_beta   90.00
_cell.angle_gamma   90.00
#
_symmetry.space_group_name_H-M   'P 1'
#
loop_
_entity.id
_entity.type
_entity.pdbx_description
1 polymer ?
#
loop_
_entity_poly.entity_id
_entity_poly.type
_entity_poly.pdbx_seq_one_letter_code
_entity_poly.pdbx_strand_id
1 'polypeptide(L)'
;MSLEIEMRFRALFFILLVGAAFPVAAAAPSGAQQKGAEAFLNAVATANPQAVAQELHPEELDKLRSRLLTLLRAEGLQGSGTYRSRLFGPGKSLPQLESSTAEKFYVALSERLRLRARVYEKYDWLAAVPDGKVVYLIGKGEQPKDRGSVKVMVMVGLMQYGSQWRAIVPTEVEAQLDDLLEGRAPGEPAPPPSGSAAPAQPAAQPLAPGISELLARAEASLAAGNCQEYYDQFMSPNFNRSTSKSAKKTLLAACTNNESTRETLITTLRIVQELQPRYDLNGTRAIYDVSGQGLPYERFVIEREGDRWFIAE
;
A
#
# COMPACT_ATOMS: atom_id res chain seq x y z
N MET A 1 -30.91 33.97 51.31
CA MET A 1 -31.38 32.62 50.93
C MET A 1 -31.31 32.49 49.41
N SER A 2 -30.09 32.50 48.82
CA SER A 2 -29.90 32.48 47.37
C SER A 2 -28.49 32.05 46.91
N LEU A 3 -27.72 31.32 47.71
CA LEU A 3 -26.34 30.91 47.32
C LEU A 3 -26.09 29.38 47.33
N GLU A 4 -27.07 28.59 47.67
CA GLU A 4 -26.93 27.12 47.76
C GLU A 4 -27.48 26.35 46.56
N ILE A 5 -28.15 27.01 45.60
CA ILE A 5 -28.76 26.35 44.43
C ILE A 5 -27.83 26.31 43.23
N GLU A 6 -26.83 27.21 43.12
CA GLU A 6 -25.90 27.20 41.98
C GLU A 6 -24.77 26.17 42.07
N MET A 7 -24.49 25.59 43.21
CA MET A 7 -23.38 24.64 43.39
C MET A 7 -23.76 23.18 43.07
N ARG A 8 -25.06 22.89 42.95
CA ARG A 8 -25.51 21.50 42.62
C ARG A 8 -25.66 21.23 41.13
N PHE A 9 -25.64 22.26 40.27
CA PHE A 9 -25.76 22.08 38.82
C PHE A 9 -24.42 21.96 38.08
N ARG A 10 -23.29 22.29 38.72
CA ARG A 10 -21.96 22.16 38.14
C ARG A 10 -21.30 20.80 38.36
N ALA A 11 -21.82 19.97 39.22
CA ALA A 11 -21.28 18.62 39.51
C ALA A 11 -21.87 17.51 38.63
N LEU A 12 -22.92 17.78 37.85
CA LEU A 12 -23.58 16.74 37.01
C LEU A 12 -23.16 16.77 35.53
N PHE A 13 -22.34 17.76 35.12
CA PHE A 13 -21.89 17.87 33.72
C PHE A 13 -20.48 17.34 33.48
N PHE A 14 -19.79 16.84 34.51
CA PHE A 14 -18.41 16.36 34.40
C PHE A 14 -18.26 14.83 34.37
N ILE A 15 -19.34 14.06 34.38
CA ILE A 15 -19.31 12.58 34.43
C ILE A 15 -19.68 11.93 33.09
N LEU A 16 -19.97 12.70 32.03
CA LEU A 16 -20.40 12.16 30.74
C LEU A 16 -19.36 12.33 29.62
N LEU A 17 -18.10 12.60 29.95
CA LEU A 17 -16.99 12.71 28.98
C LEU A 17 -15.84 11.73 29.27
N VAL A 18 -16.12 10.67 30.02
CA VAL A 18 -15.16 9.55 30.15
C VAL A 18 -15.45 8.53 29.05
N GLY A 19 -14.79 8.75 27.91
CA GLY A 19 -14.15 7.68 27.22
C GLY A 19 -15.01 6.62 26.57
N ALA A 20 -15.71 6.91 25.50
CA ALA A 20 -15.85 5.91 24.44
C ALA A 20 -14.56 5.89 23.61
N ALA A 21 -13.45 5.45 24.20
CA ALA A 21 -12.38 4.82 23.43
C ALA A 21 -12.96 3.50 22.94
N PHE A 22 -13.76 3.55 21.85
CA PHE A 22 -14.14 2.35 21.15
C PHE A 22 -12.83 1.72 20.65
N PRO A 23 -12.47 0.50 21.09
CA PRO A 23 -11.52 -0.26 20.35
C PRO A 23 -12.08 -0.31 18.92
N VAL A 24 -11.28 0.01 17.91
CA VAL A 24 -11.62 -0.29 16.52
C VAL A 24 -11.57 -1.82 16.44
N ALA A 25 -12.63 -2.45 16.95
CA ALA A 25 -12.83 -3.88 16.80
C ALA A 25 -13.09 -4.09 15.30
N ALA A 26 -12.33 -4.98 14.70
CA ALA A 26 -12.67 -5.49 13.39
C ALA A 26 -14.14 -5.93 13.43
N ALA A 27 -14.97 -5.19 12.74
CA ALA A 27 -16.41 -5.50 12.70
C ALA A 27 -16.66 -6.59 11.67
N ALA A 28 -17.76 -7.34 11.84
CA ALA A 28 -18.21 -8.21 10.77
C ALA A 28 -18.55 -7.35 9.54
N PRO A 29 -18.10 -7.73 8.33
CA PRO A 29 -18.42 -6.99 7.13
C PRO A 29 -19.92 -6.93 6.87
N SER A 30 -20.45 -5.76 6.53
CA SER A 30 -21.85 -5.63 6.12
C SER A 30 -22.10 -6.32 4.78
N GLY A 31 -23.34 -6.76 4.53
CA GLY A 31 -23.69 -7.37 3.25
C GLY A 31 -23.46 -6.45 2.04
N ALA A 32 -23.58 -5.12 2.21
CA ALA A 32 -23.29 -4.16 1.16
C ALA A 32 -21.78 -4.09 0.85
N GLN A 33 -20.92 -4.16 1.86
CA GLN A 33 -19.47 -4.22 1.70
C GLN A 33 -19.04 -5.53 1.03
N GLN A 34 -19.56 -6.66 1.49
CA GLN A 34 -19.29 -7.97 0.86
C GLN A 34 -19.66 -7.96 -0.62
N LYS A 35 -20.87 -7.48 -0.95
CA LYS A 35 -21.33 -7.37 -2.33
C LYS A 35 -20.40 -6.49 -3.19
N GLY A 36 -19.92 -5.35 -2.68
CA GLY A 36 -18.98 -4.49 -3.40
C GLY A 36 -17.62 -5.16 -3.63
N ALA A 37 -17.08 -5.84 -2.62
CA ALA A 37 -15.84 -6.60 -2.76
C ALA A 37 -15.95 -7.74 -3.77
N GLU A 38 -17.02 -8.50 -3.72
CA GLU A 38 -17.28 -9.62 -4.64
C GLU A 38 -17.49 -9.14 -6.07
N ALA A 39 -18.23 -8.04 -6.27
CA ALA A 39 -18.40 -7.44 -7.59
C ALA A 39 -17.05 -7.05 -8.22
N PHE A 40 -16.19 -6.41 -7.44
CA PHE A 40 -14.84 -6.07 -7.89
C PHE A 40 -14.00 -7.32 -8.22
N LEU A 41 -13.94 -8.30 -7.34
CA LEU A 41 -13.15 -9.53 -7.55
C LEU A 41 -13.67 -10.32 -8.76
N ASN A 42 -14.99 -10.38 -8.95
CA ASN A 42 -15.59 -11.00 -10.12
C ASN A 42 -15.24 -10.23 -11.42
N ALA A 43 -15.26 -8.89 -11.39
CA ALA A 43 -14.83 -8.08 -12.53
C ALA A 43 -13.37 -8.37 -12.89
N VAL A 44 -12.49 -8.44 -11.90
CA VAL A 44 -11.07 -8.83 -12.12
C VAL A 44 -10.96 -10.24 -12.72
N ALA A 45 -11.77 -11.19 -12.24
CA ALA A 45 -11.77 -12.56 -12.76
C ALA A 45 -12.17 -12.65 -14.25
N THR A 46 -12.97 -11.71 -14.75
CA THR A 46 -13.34 -11.65 -16.18
C THR A 46 -12.21 -11.17 -17.08
N ALA A 47 -11.12 -10.65 -16.50
CA ALA A 47 -10.04 -9.97 -17.24
C ALA A 47 -10.54 -8.86 -18.19
N ASN A 48 -11.68 -8.25 -17.86
CA ASN A 48 -12.27 -7.15 -18.64
C ASN A 48 -11.98 -5.80 -17.95
N PRO A 49 -11.07 -4.97 -18.51
CA PRO A 49 -10.70 -3.68 -17.91
C PRO A 49 -11.86 -2.72 -17.71
N GLN A 50 -12.85 -2.76 -18.60
CA GLN A 50 -14.03 -1.90 -18.50
C GLN A 50 -14.89 -2.31 -17.30
N ALA A 51 -15.10 -3.61 -17.08
CA ALA A 51 -15.82 -4.11 -15.92
C ALA A 51 -15.09 -3.77 -14.60
N VAL A 52 -13.77 -3.92 -14.59
CA VAL A 52 -12.94 -3.53 -13.42
C VAL A 52 -13.07 -2.04 -13.13
N ALA A 53 -12.95 -1.18 -14.16
CA ALA A 53 -13.07 0.27 -13.99
C ALA A 53 -14.43 0.70 -13.40
N GLN A 54 -15.50 0.01 -13.74
CA GLN A 54 -16.84 0.27 -13.20
C GLN A 54 -16.98 -0.05 -11.72
N GLU A 55 -16.20 -1.00 -11.21
CA GLU A 55 -16.21 -1.40 -9.80
C GLU A 55 -15.20 -0.61 -8.96
N LEU A 56 -14.31 0.18 -9.59
CA LEU A 56 -13.40 1.07 -8.88
C LEU A 56 -14.10 2.38 -8.44
N HIS A 57 -13.64 2.93 -7.32
CA HIS A 57 -14.18 4.19 -6.81
C HIS A 57 -13.75 5.36 -7.70
N PRO A 58 -14.70 6.22 -8.18
CA PRO A 58 -14.38 7.31 -9.11
C PRO A 58 -13.31 8.27 -8.59
N GLU A 59 -13.33 8.61 -7.30
CA GLU A 59 -12.31 9.48 -6.69
C GLU A 59 -10.90 8.88 -6.81
N GLU A 60 -10.76 7.58 -6.68
CA GLU A 60 -9.47 6.88 -6.80
C GLU A 60 -8.98 6.85 -8.26
N LEU A 61 -9.91 6.63 -9.20
CA LEU A 61 -9.60 6.73 -10.63
C LEU A 61 -9.18 8.15 -11.03
N ASP A 62 -9.83 9.18 -10.49
CA ASP A 62 -9.48 10.59 -10.73
C ASP A 62 -8.12 10.95 -10.12
N LYS A 63 -7.80 10.45 -8.93
CA LYS A 63 -6.49 10.62 -8.28
C LYS A 63 -5.38 9.98 -9.13
N LEU A 64 -5.57 8.72 -9.53
CA LEU A 64 -4.63 8.00 -10.37
C LEU A 64 -4.39 8.75 -11.68
N ARG A 65 -5.47 9.12 -12.38
CA ARG A 65 -5.40 9.89 -13.62
C ARG A 65 -4.65 11.22 -13.45
N SER A 66 -5.00 11.99 -12.43
CA SER A 66 -4.41 13.32 -12.16
C SER A 66 -2.91 13.21 -11.88
N ARG A 67 -2.49 12.22 -11.09
CA ARG A 67 -1.09 11.94 -10.78
C ARG A 67 -0.31 11.59 -12.05
N LEU A 68 -0.82 10.66 -12.85
CA LEU A 68 -0.14 10.23 -14.07
C LEU A 68 -0.12 11.32 -15.14
N LEU A 69 -1.18 12.11 -15.30
CA LEU A 69 -1.17 13.24 -16.22
C LEU A 69 -0.14 14.31 -15.82
N THR A 70 0.04 14.56 -14.53
CA THR A 70 1.09 15.47 -14.03
C THR A 70 2.47 14.99 -14.45
N LEU A 71 2.74 13.68 -14.29
CA LEU A 71 4.00 13.07 -14.73
C LEU A 71 4.20 13.19 -16.24
N LEU A 72 3.18 12.87 -17.04
CA LEU A 72 3.25 12.90 -18.51
C LEU A 72 3.41 14.32 -19.07
N ARG A 73 2.83 15.32 -18.42
CA ARG A 73 3.02 16.74 -18.78
C ARG A 73 4.47 17.17 -18.50
N ALA A 74 5.01 16.82 -17.35
CA ALA A 74 6.39 17.12 -17.01
C ALA A 74 7.36 16.48 -18.01
N GLU A 75 7.12 15.22 -18.41
CA GLU A 75 7.87 14.53 -19.45
C GLU A 75 7.77 15.25 -20.81
N GLY A 76 6.56 15.66 -21.21
CA GLY A 76 6.30 16.36 -22.47
C GLY A 76 7.07 17.69 -22.57
N LEU A 77 7.19 18.42 -21.46
CA LEU A 77 7.99 19.66 -21.41
C LEU A 77 9.50 19.41 -21.63
N GLN A 78 9.97 18.20 -21.33
CA GLN A 78 11.35 17.78 -21.59
C GLN A 78 11.57 17.23 -23.00
N GLY A 79 10.52 17.23 -23.85
CA GLY A 79 10.58 16.71 -25.21
C GLY A 79 10.66 15.18 -25.29
N SER A 80 10.41 14.47 -24.18
CA SER A 80 10.39 13.02 -24.11
C SER A 80 8.94 12.49 -24.19
N GLY A 81 8.76 11.24 -24.54
CA GLY A 81 7.48 10.52 -24.55
C GLY A 81 7.64 9.09 -24.06
N THR A 82 8.70 8.83 -23.34
CA THR A 82 9.10 7.49 -22.86
C THR A 82 8.07 6.90 -21.89
N TYR A 83 7.68 7.65 -20.86
CA TYR A 83 6.69 7.20 -19.87
C TYR A 83 5.32 7.01 -20.50
N ARG A 84 4.90 7.94 -21.36
CA ARG A 84 3.65 7.80 -22.10
C ARG A 84 3.63 6.52 -22.95
N SER A 85 4.71 6.27 -23.69
CA SER A 85 4.82 5.06 -24.51
C SER A 85 4.84 3.77 -23.70
N ARG A 86 5.46 3.79 -22.52
CA ARG A 86 5.49 2.64 -21.60
C ARG A 86 4.12 2.36 -20.99
N LEU A 87 3.44 3.40 -20.51
CA LEU A 87 2.16 3.28 -19.81
C LEU A 87 0.97 3.03 -20.76
N PHE A 88 0.97 3.61 -21.97
CA PHE A 88 -0.19 3.61 -22.86
C PHE A 88 0.12 3.10 -24.27
N GLY A 89 1.37 2.76 -24.54
CA GLY A 89 1.82 2.40 -25.88
C GLY A 89 2.05 3.62 -26.79
N PRO A 90 2.67 3.41 -27.97
CA PRO A 90 3.11 4.50 -28.85
C PRO A 90 1.94 5.25 -29.53
N GLY A 91 0.74 4.64 -29.61
CA GLY A 91 -0.41 5.20 -30.32
C GLY A 91 -1.26 6.19 -29.54
N LYS A 92 -1.01 6.42 -28.25
CA LYS A 92 -1.80 7.35 -27.44
C LYS A 92 -1.08 8.68 -27.29
N SER A 93 -1.72 9.78 -27.72
CA SER A 93 -1.18 11.13 -27.53
C SER A 93 -1.59 11.73 -26.18
N LEU A 94 -0.80 12.68 -25.66
CA LEU A 94 -1.11 13.37 -24.40
C LEU A 94 -2.48 14.07 -24.45
N PRO A 95 -2.85 14.83 -25.50
CA PRO A 95 -4.18 15.43 -25.59
C PRO A 95 -5.33 14.43 -25.56
N GLN A 96 -5.17 13.23 -26.16
CA GLN A 96 -6.18 12.17 -26.09
C GLN A 96 -6.35 11.65 -24.65
N LEU A 97 -5.26 11.49 -23.91
CA LEU A 97 -5.30 11.07 -22.50
C LEU A 97 -5.92 12.15 -21.61
N GLU A 98 -5.61 13.42 -21.87
CA GLU A 98 -6.17 14.55 -21.15
C GLU A 98 -7.68 14.72 -21.36
N SER A 99 -8.18 14.44 -22.56
CA SER A 99 -9.60 14.52 -22.88
C SER A 99 -10.41 13.29 -22.44
N SER A 100 -9.76 12.20 -22.01
CA SER A 100 -10.44 10.99 -21.60
C SER A 100 -11.04 11.13 -20.19
N THR A 101 -12.15 10.41 -19.92
CA THR A 101 -12.65 10.24 -18.55
C THR A 101 -11.67 9.38 -17.74
N ALA A 102 -11.74 9.43 -16.40
CA ALA A 102 -10.89 8.63 -15.53
C ALA A 102 -11.05 7.11 -15.78
N GLU A 103 -12.27 6.65 -16.04
CA GLU A 103 -12.54 5.26 -16.41
C GLU A 103 -11.85 4.87 -17.73
N LYS A 104 -12.01 5.68 -18.78
CA LYS A 104 -11.38 5.43 -20.09
C LYS A 104 -9.85 5.49 -20.00
N PHE A 105 -9.34 6.38 -19.15
CA PHE A 105 -7.92 6.49 -18.88
C PHE A 105 -7.40 5.20 -18.21
N TYR A 106 -8.10 4.70 -17.20
CA TYR A 106 -7.77 3.44 -16.53
C TYR A 106 -7.84 2.24 -17.49
N VAL A 107 -8.87 2.16 -18.32
CA VAL A 107 -9.00 1.10 -19.34
C VAL A 107 -7.80 1.12 -20.30
N ALA A 108 -7.41 2.30 -20.81
CA ALA A 108 -6.24 2.41 -21.67
C ALA A 108 -4.93 2.03 -20.97
N LEU A 109 -4.81 2.37 -19.68
CA LEU A 109 -3.68 1.96 -18.86
C LEU A 109 -3.63 0.45 -18.65
N SER A 110 -4.77 -0.18 -18.36
CA SER A 110 -4.88 -1.61 -18.07
C SER A 110 -4.55 -2.50 -19.28
N GLU A 111 -4.51 -1.98 -20.51
CA GLU A 111 -3.96 -2.69 -21.66
C GLU A 111 -2.47 -3.05 -21.48
N ARG A 112 -1.77 -2.32 -20.60
CA ARG A 112 -0.35 -2.52 -20.28
C ARG A 112 -0.14 -3.24 -18.95
N LEU A 113 -1.13 -3.21 -18.08
CA LEU A 113 -1.09 -3.90 -16.79
C LEU A 113 -1.47 -5.38 -16.98
N ARG A 114 -0.79 -6.24 -16.25
CA ARG A 114 -1.11 -7.68 -16.20
C ARG A 114 -1.81 -8.01 -14.89
N LEU A 115 -3.04 -7.53 -14.74
CA LEU A 115 -3.84 -7.92 -13.59
C LEU A 115 -4.10 -9.42 -13.67
N ARG A 116 -3.63 -10.15 -12.68
CA ARG A 116 -3.82 -11.61 -12.61
C ARG A 116 -5.30 -11.88 -12.34
N ALA A 117 -6.00 -12.41 -13.33
CA ALA A 117 -7.33 -12.95 -13.14
C ALA A 117 -7.26 -14.07 -12.09
N ARG A 118 -7.89 -13.83 -10.93
CA ARG A 118 -8.03 -14.83 -9.87
C ARG A 118 -9.51 -15.16 -9.76
N VAL A 119 -9.86 -16.37 -10.12
CA VAL A 119 -11.24 -16.88 -9.97
C VAL A 119 -11.38 -17.46 -8.57
N TYR A 120 -12.43 -17.06 -7.88
CA TYR A 120 -12.81 -17.62 -6.59
C TYR A 120 -14.24 -18.17 -6.70
N GLU A 121 -14.45 -19.37 -6.18
CA GLU A 121 -15.78 -20.00 -6.15
C GLU A 121 -16.62 -19.53 -4.97
N LYS A 122 -15.95 -19.21 -3.85
CA LYS A 122 -16.59 -18.77 -2.60
C LYS A 122 -15.72 -17.78 -1.88
N TYR A 123 -16.37 -16.93 -1.11
CA TYR A 123 -15.73 -16.01 -0.19
C TYR A 123 -16.23 -16.24 1.24
N ASP A 124 -15.32 -16.27 2.17
CA ASP A 124 -15.57 -16.30 3.62
C ASP A 124 -14.98 -15.03 4.22
N TRP A 125 -15.80 -13.99 4.36
CA TRP A 125 -15.40 -12.71 4.86
C TRP A 125 -15.28 -12.72 6.38
N LEU A 126 -14.10 -12.43 6.91
CA LEU A 126 -13.75 -12.54 8.31
C LEU A 126 -13.85 -11.22 9.06
N ALA A 127 -13.44 -10.13 8.44
CA ALA A 127 -13.35 -8.84 9.11
C ALA A 127 -13.49 -7.66 8.14
N ALA A 128 -14.00 -6.54 8.66
CA ALA A 128 -13.95 -5.22 8.06
C ALA A 128 -13.12 -4.30 8.96
N VAL A 129 -12.04 -3.77 8.43
CA VAL A 129 -11.11 -2.89 9.14
C VAL A 129 -11.21 -1.49 8.54
N PRO A 130 -11.79 -0.53 9.25
CA PRO A 130 -11.88 0.85 8.76
C PRO A 130 -10.54 1.57 8.88
N ASP A 131 -10.17 2.31 7.82
CA ASP A 131 -9.04 3.23 7.80
C ASP A 131 -9.44 4.52 7.07
N GLY A 132 -9.78 5.53 7.84
CA GLY A 132 -10.31 6.80 7.32
C GLY A 132 -11.60 6.60 6.52
N LYS A 133 -11.58 6.91 5.22
CA LYS A 133 -12.70 6.68 4.28
C LYS A 133 -12.71 5.28 3.69
N VAL A 134 -11.63 4.53 3.84
CA VAL A 134 -11.46 3.18 3.30
C VAL A 134 -11.85 2.16 4.35
N VAL A 135 -12.48 1.07 3.91
CA VAL A 135 -12.72 -0.12 4.72
C VAL A 135 -12.05 -1.29 4.02
N TYR A 136 -11.10 -1.91 4.69
CA TYR A 136 -10.46 -3.14 4.18
C TYR A 136 -11.26 -4.36 4.61
N LEU A 137 -11.82 -5.08 3.64
CA LEU A 137 -12.41 -6.38 3.88
C LEU A 137 -11.32 -7.44 3.79
N ILE A 138 -11.25 -8.27 4.81
CA ILE A 138 -10.33 -9.39 4.90
C ILE A 138 -11.15 -10.68 4.92
N GLY A 139 -10.79 -11.63 4.09
CA GLY A 139 -11.49 -12.90 3.99
C GLY A 139 -10.63 -14.01 3.41
N LYS A 140 -11.26 -15.15 3.16
CA LYS A 140 -10.67 -16.29 2.46
C LYS A 140 -11.45 -16.50 1.16
N GLY A 141 -10.74 -16.56 0.04
CA GLY A 141 -11.29 -16.99 -1.24
C GLY A 141 -10.91 -18.43 -1.52
N GLU A 142 -11.85 -19.20 -2.05
CA GLU A 142 -11.63 -20.58 -2.46
C GLU A 142 -11.28 -20.60 -3.96
N GLN A 143 -10.02 -20.89 -4.27
CA GLN A 143 -9.56 -21.00 -5.66
C GLN A 143 -9.61 -22.44 -6.15
N PRO A 144 -10.25 -22.71 -7.30
CA PRO A 144 -10.21 -24.03 -7.92
C PRO A 144 -8.78 -24.38 -8.32
N LYS A 145 -8.43 -25.67 -8.14
CA LYS A 145 -7.19 -26.28 -8.64
C LYS A 145 -7.54 -27.64 -9.25
N ASP A 146 -6.60 -28.19 -10.04
CA ASP A 146 -6.78 -29.48 -10.73
C ASP A 146 -7.20 -30.63 -9.80
N ARG A 147 -6.89 -30.58 -8.52
CA ARG A 147 -7.25 -31.59 -7.50
C ARG A 147 -7.88 -30.96 -6.27
N GLY A 148 -9.01 -30.28 -6.46
CA GLY A 148 -9.76 -29.66 -5.36
C GLY A 148 -9.64 -28.14 -5.35
N SER A 149 -9.78 -27.51 -4.18
CA SER A 149 -9.69 -26.06 -4.02
C SER A 149 -8.67 -25.69 -2.94
N VAL A 150 -8.13 -24.48 -3.03
CA VAL A 150 -7.21 -23.93 -2.03
C VAL A 150 -7.80 -22.64 -1.48
N LYS A 151 -7.84 -22.52 -0.16
CA LYS A 151 -8.23 -21.28 0.52
C LYS A 151 -7.04 -20.33 0.58
N VAL A 152 -7.19 -19.14 0.02
CA VAL A 152 -6.21 -18.07 0.05
C VAL A 152 -6.77 -16.84 0.73
N MET A 153 -5.91 -16.08 1.39
CA MET A 153 -6.33 -14.80 1.97
C MET A 153 -6.65 -13.81 0.86
N VAL A 154 -7.74 -13.08 1.03
CA VAL A 154 -8.21 -12.03 0.12
C VAL A 154 -8.40 -10.77 0.94
N MET A 155 -7.90 -9.66 0.41
CA MET A 155 -8.11 -8.33 0.98
C MET A 155 -8.58 -7.37 -0.12
N VAL A 156 -9.66 -6.64 0.16
CA VAL A 156 -10.20 -5.63 -0.76
C VAL A 156 -10.42 -4.34 0.02
N GLY A 157 -9.78 -3.27 -0.39
CA GLY A 157 -10.07 -1.93 0.12
C GLY A 157 -11.31 -1.36 -0.59
N LEU A 158 -12.25 -0.85 0.18
CA LEU A 158 -13.51 -0.30 -0.31
C LEU A 158 -13.73 1.13 0.19
N MET A 159 -14.33 1.95 -0.64
CA MET A 159 -14.86 3.27 -0.27
C MET A 159 -16.34 3.35 -0.61
N GLN A 160 -17.09 4.11 0.20
CA GLN A 160 -18.52 4.31 -0.04
C GLN A 160 -18.75 5.29 -1.19
N TYR A 161 -19.59 4.89 -2.15
CA TYR A 161 -20.04 5.71 -3.27
C TYR A 161 -21.57 5.70 -3.34
N GLY A 162 -22.19 6.76 -2.86
CA GLY A 162 -23.65 6.79 -2.69
C GLY A 162 -24.11 5.70 -1.72
N SER A 163 -24.98 4.82 -2.18
CA SER A 163 -25.45 3.64 -1.42
C SER A 163 -24.62 2.39 -1.65
N GLN A 164 -23.60 2.44 -2.51
CA GLN A 164 -22.76 1.30 -2.88
C GLN A 164 -21.37 1.39 -2.26
N TRP A 165 -20.66 0.27 -2.25
CA TRP A 165 -19.25 0.20 -1.92
C TRP A 165 -18.48 -0.16 -3.18
N ARG A 166 -17.42 0.59 -3.47
CA ARG A 166 -16.55 0.37 -4.62
C ARG A 166 -15.11 0.21 -4.19
N ALA A 167 -14.36 -0.59 -4.94
CA ALA A 167 -12.97 -0.86 -4.62
C ALA A 167 -12.08 0.38 -4.84
N ILE A 168 -11.07 0.54 -3.99
CA ILE A 168 -9.95 1.45 -4.27
C ILE A 168 -9.05 0.81 -5.33
N VAL A 169 -8.19 1.61 -5.96
CA VAL A 169 -7.18 1.08 -6.88
C VAL A 169 -6.27 0.11 -6.10
N PRO A 170 -6.12 -1.14 -6.56
CA PRO A 170 -5.28 -2.12 -5.86
C PRO A 170 -3.81 -1.70 -5.83
N THR A 171 -3.11 -2.01 -4.74
CA THR A 171 -1.65 -1.78 -4.62
C THR A 171 -0.84 -2.52 -5.69
N GLU A 172 -1.36 -3.64 -6.20
CA GLU A 172 -0.76 -4.37 -7.33
C GLU A 172 -0.70 -3.51 -8.61
N VAL A 173 -1.69 -2.64 -8.83
CA VAL A 173 -1.67 -1.66 -9.94
C VAL A 173 -0.53 -0.67 -9.76
N GLU A 174 -0.35 -0.15 -8.55
CA GLU A 174 0.73 0.78 -8.23
C GLU A 174 2.12 0.16 -8.46
N ALA A 175 2.31 -1.07 -7.98
CA ALA A 175 3.57 -1.80 -8.18
C ALA A 175 3.88 -2.03 -9.67
N GLN A 176 2.86 -2.38 -10.47
CA GLN A 176 3.04 -2.56 -11.91
C GLN A 176 3.26 -1.24 -12.66
N LEU A 177 2.71 -0.13 -12.15
CA LEU A 177 2.99 1.20 -12.70
C LEU A 177 4.47 1.57 -12.49
N ASP A 178 5.02 1.31 -11.32
CA ASP A 178 6.44 1.53 -11.04
C ASP A 178 7.31 0.70 -11.98
N ASP A 179 6.98 -0.59 -12.20
CA ASP A 179 7.67 -1.45 -13.16
C ASP A 179 7.64 -0.85 -14.57
N LEU A 180 6.48 -0.41 -15.04
CA LEU A 180 6.35 0.21 -16.36
C LEU A 180 7.14 1.53 -16.49
N LEU A 181 7.11 2.37 -15.47
CA LEU A 181 7.87 3.62 -15.44
C LEU A 181 9.38 3.37 -15.49
N GLU A 182 9.86 2.32 -14.83
CA GLU A 182 11.25 1.88 -14.89
C GLU A 182 11.61 1.13 -16.20
N GLY A 183 10.63 0.81 -17.03
CA GLY A 183 10.82 0.11 -18.31
C GLY A 183 10.87 -1.40 -18.19
N ARG A 184 10.42 -1.95 -17.07
CA ARG A 184 10.25 -3.39 -16.89
C ARG A 184 8.87 -3.84 -17.43
N ALA A 185 8.78 -5.09 -17.86
CA ALA A 185 7.49 -5.67 -18.22
C ALA A 185 6.68 -5.96 -16.95
N PRO A 186 5.38 -5.55 -16.87
CA PRO A 186 4.55 -5.78 -15.70
C PRO A 186 4.47 -7.26 -15.35
N GLY A 187 4.76 -7.61 -14.09
CA GLY A 187 4.72 -8.98 -13.60
C GLY A 187 5.81 -9.90 -14.19
N GLU A 188 6.79 -9.33 -14.86
CA GLU A 188 8.06 -10.01 -15.05
C GLU A 188 8.69 -10.14 -13.68
N PRO A 189 9.00 -11.38 -13.21
CA PRO A 189 9.77 -11.50 -11.98
C PRO A 189 10.99 -10.63 -12.17
N ALA A 190 11.35 -9.83 -11.16
CA ALA A 190 12.60 -9.08 -11.17
C ALA A 190 13.66 -10.09 -11.68
N PRO A 191 14.44 -9.75 -12.74
CA PRO A 191 15.36 -10.70 -13.29
C PRO A 191 16.11 -11.33 -12.12
N PRO A 192 16.20 -12.68 -12.03
CA PRO A 192 17.01 -13.30 -11.00
C PRO A 192 18.35 -12.59 -11.09
N PRO A 193 18.98 -12.24 -9.98
CA PRO A 193 20.29 -11.62 -10.02
C PRO A 193 21.11 -12.49 -10.95
N SER A 194 21.47 -11.94 -12.11
CA SER A 194 21.96 -12.72 -13.26
C SER A 194 23.22 -13.49 -12.87
N GLY A 195 23.00 -14.70 -12.37
CA GLY A 195 24.01 -15.69 -12.19
C GLY A 195 24.20 -16.42 -13.53
N SER A 196 24.80 -15.79 -14.51
CA SER A 196 25.56 -16.49 -15.54
C SER A 196 26.29 -15.46 -16.41
N ALA A 197 27.60 -15.61 -16.42
CA ALA A 197 28.60 -14.81 -17.14
C ALA A 197 28.66 -13.34 -16.66
N ALA A 198 29.51 -13.07 -15.70
CA ALA A 198 29.82 -11.77 -15.21
C ALA A 198 30.18 -10.77 -16.34
N PRO A 199 29.27 -9.83 -16.69
CA PRO A 199 29.72 -8.48 -16.91
C PRO A 199 30.19 -8.02 -15.52
N ALA A 200 31.36 -7.42 -15.44
CA ALA A 200 31.89 -6.89 -14.19
C ALA A 200 30.75 -6.30 -13.37
N GLN A 201 30.46 -6.86 -12.19
CA GLN A 201 29.52 -6.29 -11.23
C GLN A 201 29.81 -4.79 -11.21
N PRO A 202 28.80 -3.90 -11.39
CA PRO A 202 28.98 -2.54 -10.96
C PRO A 202 29.44 -2.68 -9.51
N ALA A 203 30.67 -2.24 -9.24
CA ALA A 203 31.32 -2.40 -7.94
C ALA A 203 30.26 -2.11 -6.89
N ALA A 204 30.02 -3.08 -5.97
CA ALA A 204 28.98 -3.04 -4.97
C ALA A 204 28.92 -1.60 -4.43
N GLN A 205 27.85 -0.87 -4.74
CA GLN A 205 27.80 0.54 -4.34
C GLN A 205 27.84 0.51 -2.82
N PRO A 206 28.81 1.17 -2.19
CA PRO A 206 28.91 1.15 -0.74
C PRO A 206 27.58 1.64 -0.17
N LEU A 207 27.13 0.98 0.89
CA LEU A 207 25.93 1.40 1.60
C LEU A 207 26.02 2.90 1.87
N ALA A 208 24.99 3.65 1.51
CA ALA A 208 25.03 5.09 1.74
C ALA A 208 25.22 5.36 3.25
N PRO A 209 26.11 6.29 3.63
CA PRO A 209 26.34 6.62 5.02
C PRO A 209 25.02 6.90 5.75
N GLY A 210 24.85 6.33 6.93
CA GLY A 210 23.65 6.50 7.77
C GLY A 210 22.57 5.42 7.62
N ILE A 211 22.56 4.62 6.55
CA ILE A 211 21.58 3.53 6.42
C ILE A 211 21.87 2.43 7.45
N SER A 212 23.10 1.98 7.57
CA SER A 212 23.47 0.95 8.57
C SER A 212 23.15 1.39 10.00
N GLU A 213 23.42 2.66 10.31
CA GLU A 213 23.10 3.23 11.61
C GLU A 213 21.58 3.28 11.86
N LEU A 214 20.80 3.72 10.84
CA LEU A 214 19.34 3.71 10.91
C LEU A 214 18.81 2.32 11.24
N LEU A 215 19.23 1.30 10.49
CA LEU A 215 18.75 -0.07 10.65
C LEU A 215 19.14 -0.65 12.02
N ALA A 216 20.38 -0.46 12.46
CA ALA A 216 20.85 -0.95 13.74
C ALA A 216 20.09 -0.28 14.92
N ARG A 217 19.86 1.02 14.86
CA ARG A 217 19.10 1.74 15.88
C ARG A 217 17.62 1.36 15.90
N ALA A 218 17.02 1.19 14.73
CA ALA A 218 15.62 0.74 14.61
C ALA A 218 15.45 -0.67 15.19
N GLU A 219 16.38 -1.59 14.89
CA GLU A 219 16.41 -2.94 15.47
C GLU A 219 16.55 -2.89 16.99
N ALA A 220 17.51 -2.12 17.50
CA ALA A 220 17.74 -1.99 18.94
C ALA A 220 16.49 -1.44 19.67
N SER A 221 15.81 -0.45 19.08
CA SER A 221 14.58 0.10 19.64
C SER A 221 13.47 -0.95 19.73
N LEU A 222 13.26 -1.75 18.66
CA LEU A 222 12.28 -2.84 18.67
C LEU A 222 12.66 -3.96 19.64
N ALA A 223 13.93 -4.34 19.72
CA ALA A 223 14.42 -5.35 20.65
C ALA A 223 14.22 -4.93 22.11
N ALA A 224 14.33 -3.64 22.41
CA ALA A 224 14.01 -3.05 23.71
C ALA A 224 12.49 -2.92 23.97
N GLY A 225 11.62 -3.26 23.01
CA GLY A 225 10.17 -3.08 23.11
C GLY A 225 9.68 -1.66 22.88
N ASN A 226 10.55 -0.75 22.44
CA ASN A 226 10.25 0.67 22.24
C ASN A 226 9.53 0.93 20.92
N CYS A 227 8.38 0.29 20.71
CA CYS A 227 7.59 0.41 19.47
C CYS A 227 7.20 1.87 19.14
N GLN A 228 6.92 2.70 20.17
CA GLN A 228 6.59 4.11 19.96
C GLN A 228 7.77 4.85 19.31
N GLU A 229 8.97 4.66 19.84
CA GLU A 229 10.20 5.25 19.29
C GLU A 229 10.44 4.79 17.85
N TYR A 230 10.22 3.49 17.57
CA TYR A 230 10.35 2.95 16.22
C TYR A 230 9.47 3.71 15.21
N TYR A 231 8.19 3.86 15.50
CA TYR A 231 7.26 4.55 14.59
C TYR A 231 7.49 6.07 14.51
N ASP A 232 7.92 6.71 15.59
CA ASP A 232 8.10 8.17 15.63
C ASP A 232 9.43 8.62 15.03
N GLN A 233 10.52 7.86 15.19
CA GLN A 233 11.86 8.31 14.85
C GLN A 233 12.44 7.66 13.61
N PHE A 234 12.04 6.43 13.28
CA PHE A 234 12.64 5.67 12.20
C PHE A 234 11.75 5.56 10.97
N MET A 235 10.42 5.69 11.11
CA MET A 235 9.53 5.75 9.95
C MET A 235 9.58 7.12 9.27
N SER A 236 9.40 7.13 7.95
CA SER A 236 9.51 8.34 7.16
C SER A 236 8.50 9.42 7.56
N PRO A 237 8.84 10.70 7.41
CA PRO A 237 7.89 11.79 7.60
C PRO A 237 6.67 11.65 6.70
N ASN A 238 6.82 11.07 5.50
CA ASN A 238 5.70 10.79 4.61
C ASN A 238 4.76 9.74 5.21
N PHE A 239 5.28 8.61 5.70
CA PHE A 239 4.49 7.63 6.46
C PHE A 239 3.77 8.32 7.62
N ASN A 240 4.47 9.17 8.36
CA ASN A 240 3.92 9.87 9.50
C ASN A 240 2.81 10.87 9.14
N ARG A 241 2.83 11.46 7.96
CA ARG A 241 1.76 12.37 7.46
C ARG A 241 0.59 11.60 6.84
N SER A 242 0.86 10.54 6.09
CA SER A 242 -0.15 9.79 5.33
C SER A 242 -0.92 8.78 6.19
N THR A 243 -0.30 8.25 7.25
CA THR A 243 -0.93 7.26 8.12
C THR A 243 -1.86 7.93 9.13
N SER A 244 -3.12 7.52 9.15
CA SER A 244 -4.12 8.06 10.08
C SER A 244 -3.73 7.82 11.54
N LYS A 245 -4.21 8.67 12.46
CA LYS A 245 -3.98 8.49 13.91
C LYS A 245 -4.49 7.13 14.42
N SER A 246 -5.60 6.65 13.85
CA SER A 246 -6.17 5.33 14.19
C SER A 246 -5.26 4.21 13.73
N ALA A 247 -4.78 4.26 12.48
CA ALA A 247 -3.87 3.25 11.94
C ALA A 247 -2.56 3.22 12.73
N LYS A 248 -1.96 4.37 13.06
CA LYS A 248 -0.76 4.42 13.93
C LYS A 248 -0.99 3.78 15.29
N LYS A 249 -2.13 4.06 15.93
CA LYS A 249 -2.49 3.44 17.21
C LYS A 249 -2.59 1.92 17.08
N THR A 250 -3.15 1.42 15.98
CA THR A 250 -3.27 -0.02 15.70
C THR A 250 -1.90 -0.65 15.48
N LEU A 251 -1.03 -0.04 14.66
CA LEU A 251 0.32 -0.50 14.42
C LEU A 251 1.16 -0.53 15.71
N LEU A 252 1.07 0.54 16.49
CA LEU A 252 1.74 0.62 17.79
C LEU A 252 1.26 -0.47 18.76
N ALA A 253 -0.06 -0.67 18.85
CA ALA A 253 -0.63 -1.71 19.70
C ALA A 253 -0.24 -3.11 19.22
N ALA A 254 -0.20 -3.34 17.91
CA ALA A 254 0.26 -4.61 17.34
C ALA A 254 1.72 -4.88 17.68
N CYS A 255 2.61 -3.91 17.54
CA CYS A 255 4.01 -4.05 17.89
C CYS A 255 4.20 -4.25 19.41
N THR A 256 3.49 -3.48 20.24
CA THR A 256 3.66 -3.52 21.71
C THR A 256 3.09 -4.80 22.32
N ASN A 257 1.92 -5.24 21.88
CA ASN A 257 1.17 -6.32 22.51
C ASN A 257 1.35 -7.68 21.82
N ASN A 258 1.95 -7.73 20.64
CA ASN A 258 2.14 -8.96 19.88
C ASN A 258 3.64 -9.17 19.59
N GLU A 259 4.23 -10.09 20.35
CA GLU A 259 5.64 -10.46 20.23
C GLU A 259 5.99 -10.96 18.82
N SER A 260 5.12 -11.76 18.20
CA SER A 260 5.35 -12.27 16.84
C SER A 260 5.42 -11.13 15.80
N THR A 261 4.59 -10.08 15.94
CA THR A 261 4.67 -8.89 15.07
C THR A 261 6.00 -8.17 15.26
N ARG A 262 6.44 -7.99 16.52
CA ARG A 262 7.72 -7.33 16.83
C ARG A 262 8.90 -8.14 16.31
N GLU A 263 8.89 -9.45 16.49
CA GLU A 263 9.93 -10.36 15.98
C GLU A 263 9.98 -10.34 14.44
N THR A 264 8.85 -10.24 13.76
CA THR A 264 8.81 -10.08 12.30
C THR A 264 9.51 -8.80 11.85
N LEU A 265 9.26 -7.67 12.53
CA LEU A 265 9.93 -6.40 12.25
C LEU A 265 11.44 -6.48 12.49
N ILE A 266 11.87 -7.07 13.61
CA ILE A 266 13.29 -7.28 13.94
C ILE A 266 13.96 -8.17 12.89
N THR A 267 13.32 -9.29 12.53
CA THR A 267 13.83 -10.21 11.52
C THR A 267 13.98 -9.52 10.16
N THR A 268 13.00 -8.68 9.79
CA THR A 268 13.09 -7.87 8.56
C THR A 268 14.30 -6.97 8.57
N LEU A 269 14.52 -6.23 9.64
CA LEU A 269 15.67 -5.31 9.73
C LEU A 269 17.00 -6.05 9.66
N ARG A 270 17.13 -7.25 10.26
CA ARG A 270 18.31 -8.11 10.15
C ARG A 270 18.55 -8.57 8.72
N ILE A 271 17.52 -9.09 8.07
CA ILE A 271 17.61 -9.50 6.65
C ILE A 271 18.07 -8.33 5.78
N VAL A 272 17.48 -7.15 5.95
CA VAL A 272 17.81 -5.96 5.16
C VAL A 272 19.26 -5.51 5.40
N GLN A 273 19.81 -5.66 6.59
CA GLN A 273 21.21 -5.35 6.89
C GLN A 273 22.21 -6.25 6.13
N GLU A 274 21.79 -7.46 5.74
CA GLU A 274 22.63 -8.41 4.99
C GLU A 274 22.50 -8.23 3.47
N LEU A 275 21.49 -7.50 3.00
CA LEU A 275 21.20 -7.31 1.58
C LEU A 275 21.86 -6.04 1.02
N GLN A 276 22.10 -6.04 -0.29
CA GLN A 276 22.52 -4.85 -1.03
C GLN A 276 21.30 -4.13 -1.61
N PRO A 277 21.15 -2.82 -1.35
CA PRO A 277 20.06 -2.06 -1.93
C PRO A 277 20.32 -1.69 -3.39
N ARG A 278 19.26 -1.56 -4.15
CA ARG A 278 19.24 -0.80 -5.37
C ARG A 278 18.89 0.65 -5.05
N TYR A 279 19.69 1.60 -5.52
CA TYR A 279 19.39 3.01 -5.34
C TYR A 279 18.56 3.56 -6.48
N ASP A 280 17.59 4.39 -6.13
CA ASP A 280 16.68 5.07 -7.03
C ASP A 280 16.56 6.58 -6.67
N LEU A 281 15.90 7.38 -7.52
CA LEU A 281 15.71 8.81 -7.33
C LEU A 281 17.04 9.56 -7.02
N ASN A 282 18.05 9.34 -7.84
CA ASN A 282 19.37 9.96 -7.68
C ASN A 282 20.05 9.62 -6.34
N GLY A 283 19.85 8.41 -5.84
CA GLY A 283 20.45 7.93 -4.59
C GLY A 283 19.75 8.40 -3.33
N THR A 284 18.51 8.88 -3.43
CA THR A 284 17.71 9.28 -2.27
C THR A 284 16.75 8.20 -1.80
N ARG A 285 16.66 7.08 -2.53
CA ARG A 285 15.82 5.93 -2.18
C ARG A 285 16.63 4.66 -2.32
N ALA A 286 16.67 3.86 -1.27
CA ALA A 286 17.32 2.55 -1.24
C ALA A 286 16.23 1.48 -1.16
N ILE A 287 16.19 0.58 -2.13
CA ILE A 287 15.18 -0.48 -2.27
C ILE A 287 15.88 -1.81 -2.11
N TYR A 288 15.42 -2.59 -1.16
CA TYR A 288 15.89 -3.94 -0.87
C TYR A 288 14.85 -4.95 -1.40
N ASP A 289 15.31 -5.91 -2.18
CA ASP A 289 14.50 -7.06 -2.57
C ASP A 289 14.56 -8.09 -1.44
N VAL A 290 13.45 -8.27 -0.76
CA VAL A 290 13.29 -9.25 0.33
C VAL A 290 12.41 -10.42 -0.09
N SER A 291 12.15 -10.57 -1.39
CA SER A 291 11.42 -11.71 -1.93
C SER A 291 12.12 -13.02 -1.59
N GLY A 292 11.34 -14.04 -1.27
CA GLY A 292 11.90 -15.36 -0.91
C GLY A 292 12.50 -15.47 0.50
N GLN A 293 12.53 -14.40 1.29
CA GLN A 293 13.01 -14.38 2.67
C GLN A 293 11.95 -14.81 3.70
N GLY A 294 10.77 -15.24 3.26
CA GLY A 294 9.68 -15.63 4.15
C GLY A 294 8.94 -14.46 4.79
N LEU A 295 9.18 -13.25 4.33
CA LEU A 295 8.50 -12.03 4.78
C LEU A 295 7.16 -11.84 4.03
N PRO A 296 6.18 -11.12 4.62
CA PRO A 296 4.86 -10.91 4.00
C PRO A 296 4.88 -9.90 2.85
N TYR A 297 6.01 -9.33 2.51
CA TYR A 297 6.22 -8.34 1.45
C TYR A 297 7.49 -8.68 0.66
N GLU A 298 7.59 -8.18 -0.56
CA GLU A 298 8.68 -8.47 -1.48
C GLU A 298 9.79 -7.41 -1.48
N ARG A 299 9.49 -6.21 -0.97
CA ARG A 299 10.41 -5.07 -0.97
C ARG A 299 10.44 -4.40 0.38
N PHE A 300 11.59 -3.86 0.73
CA PHE A 300 11.77 -2.97 1.87
C PHE A 300 12.43 -1.69 1.39
N VAL A 301 11.89 -0.55 1.76
CA VAL A 301 12.29 0.74 1.20
C VAL A 301 12.77 1.67 2.30
N ILE A 302 13.92 2.29 2.04
CA ILE A 302 14.50 3.36 2.86
C ILE A 302 14.61 4.60 2.00
N GLU A 303 14.13 5.74 2.46
CA GLU A 303 14.21 7.00 1.75
C GLU A 303 14.96 8.07 2.55
N ARG A 304 15.62 8.98 1.84
CA ARG A 304 16.35 10.09 2.43
C ARG A 304 15.53 11.38 2.34
N GLU A 305 15.29 12.00 3.47
CA GLU A 305 14.67 13.33 3.54
C GLU A 305 15.66 14.28 4.24
N GLY A 306 16.13 15.27 3.50
CA GLY A 306 17.27 16.10 3.92
C GLY A 306 18.55 15.27 4.05
N ASP A 307 19.15 15.32 5.22
CA ASP A 307 20.41 14.60 5.52
C ASP A 307 20.18 13.27 6.26
N ARG A 308 18.94 12.88 6.47
CA ARG A 308 18.60 11.68 7.25
C ARG A 308 17.89 10.63 6.39
N TRP A 309 18.17 9.37 6.71
CA TRP A 309 17.48 8.22 6.15
C TRP A 309 16.35 7.78 7.07
N PHE A 310 15.26 7.25 6.46
CA PHE A 310 14.07 6.79 7.14
C PHE A 310 13.53 5.51 6.49
N ILE A 311 12.88 4.66 7.25
CA ILE A 311 12.13 3.51 6.74
C ILE A 311 10.85 4.05 6.12
N ALA A 312 10.61 3.73 4.84
CA ALA A 312 9.44 4.20 4.11
C ALA A 312 8.33 3.15 4.03
N GLU A 313 8.70 1.90 3.78
CA GLU A 313 7.82 0.73 3.70
C GLU A 313 8.60 -0.53 4.07
#